data_4b919c14bd5d10e868cd76106ddcd1d3
#
_entry.id   4b919c14bd5d10e868cd76106ddcd1d3
#
_cell.length_a   1.000
_cell.length_b   1.000
_cell.length_c   1.000
_cell.angle_alpha   90.00
_cell.angle_beta   90.00
_cell.angle_gamma   90.00
#
_symmetry.space_group_name_H-M   'P 1'
#
loop_
_entity.id
_entity.type
_entity.pdbx_description
1 polymer ?
#
loop_
_entity_poly.entity_id
_entity_poly.type
_entity_poly.pdbx_seq_one_letter_code
_entity_poly.pdbx_strand_id
1 'polypeptide(L)'
;MSRPRPSCMLLTMSTHITYPLTFLTLSPISGCQEFIGNSIEFAYGKRADNIQGVQTLSGTGGLRIFGEYLNKFFPKKNIYVPNPTWGNHIPIMQNAGLEVRKYRYYDFENRKVDFEGLIEDMDAADDGSCFLLHACAHNPTGYDLSDNEWKQVSDIMLRKNHLPFFDCAYQGFASGNAETDAKAIRLFEDEGHTFGLVQSYSKNFGLYGQRVGCLSIVGKDAEEAKAVVSQFKGLIRPAYSNPPRHGVRIINTILGDESMKALFVDECKFMADRINSMRVELVNNLIATGSTRNWDHVTNQIGMFAFSGLTKDEVIAMRDRHHIYCTLDGRISMAGVTTKNVKYIADSIHDVTK
;
A
#
# COMPACT_ATOMS: atom_id res chain seq x y z
N MET A 1 -26.34 20.00 -7.72
CA MET A 1 -25.05 20.13 -6.98
C MET A 1 -23.97 19.49 -7.85
N SER A 2 -23.06 20.31 -8.40
CA SER A 2 -21.94 19.84 -9.22
C SER A 2 -20.96 19.07 -8.33
N ARG A 3 -20.66 17.82 -8.70
CA ARG A 3 -19.63 17.02 -8.03
C ARG A 3 -18.29 17.76 -8.15
N PRO A 4 -17.53 17.94 -7.06
CA PRO A 4 -16.16 18.43 -7.18
C PRO A 4 -15.37 17.44 -8.06
N ARG A 5 -14.63 17.95 -9.04
CA ARG A 5 -13.73 17.14 -9.85
C ARG A 5 -12.49 16.87 -9.00
N PRO A 6 -11.92 15.65 -9.02
CA PRO A 6 -10.68 15.37 -8.31
C PRO A 6 -9.57 16.37 -8.71
N SER A 7 -8.83 16.88 -7.73
CA SER A 7 -7.73 17.84 -7.94
C SER A 7 -6.70 17.34 -8.96
N CYS A 8 -6.44 16.04 -8.96
CA CYS A 8 -5.55 15.37 -9.90
C CYS A 8 -6.04 15.47 -11.36
N MET A 9 -7.36 15.44 -11.60
CA MET A 9 -7.93 15.52 -12.95
C MET A 9 -7.82 16.96 -13.52
N LEU A 10 -7.96 17.98 -12.67
CA LEU A 10 -7.79 19.39 -13.06
C LEU A 10 -6.33 19.69 -13.41
N LEU A 11 -5.37 19.15 -12.68
CA LEU A 11 -3.95 19.33 -12.93
C LEU A 11 -3.47 18.59 -14.19
N THR A 12 -4.03 17.44 -14.52
CA THR A 12 -3.72 16.74 -15.76
C THR A 12 -4.06 17.60 -16.99
N MET A 13 -5.15 18.35 -16.93
CA MET A 13 -5.54 19.28 -18.01
C MET A 13 -4.65 20.55 -18.04
N SER A 14 -4.23 21.07 -16.88
CA SER A 14 -3.38 22.26 -16.77
C SER A 14 -1.95 22.02 -17.24
N THR A 15 -1.37 20.82 -17.00
CA THR A 15 0.02 20.52 -17.41
C THR A 15 0.20 20.43 -18.92
N HIS A 16 -0.86 20.27 -19.71
CA HIS A 16 -0.79 20.33 -21.18
C HIS A 16 -0.66 21.74 -21.73
N ILE A 17 -0.96 22.78 -20.95
CA ILE A 17 -1.11 24.16 -21.47
C ILE A 17 0.15 25.03 -21.23
N THR A 18 1.04 24.68 -20.28
CA THR A 18 1.99 25.65 -19.71
C THR A 18 3.47 25.35 -19.86
N TYR A 19 3.91 24.30 -20.56
CA TYR A 19 5.35 24.00 -20.62
C TYR A 19 5.93 24.10 -22.03
N PRO A 20 6.90 25.03 -22.27
CA PRO A 20 7.65 25.07 -23.50
C PRO A 20 8.60 23.86 -23.65
N LEU A 21 9.13 23.65 -24.83
CA LEU A 21 9.95 22.56 -25.37
C LEU A 21 11.11 21.98 -24.51
N THR A 22 11.26 22.37 -23.27
CA THR A 22 12.18 21.75 -22.28
C THR A 22 11.81 20.31 -21.88
N PHE A 23 10.82 19.73 -22.53
CA PHE A 23 10.27 18.40 -22.29
C PHE A 23 11.16 17.22 -22.69
N LEU A 24 12.19 17.46 -23.48
CA LEU A 24 13.05 16.41 -24.05
C LEU A 24 14.22 16.00 -23.13
N THR A 25 14.34 16.55 -21.93
CA THR A 25 15.40 16.14 -21.01
C THR A 25 15.06 14.81 -20.35
N LEU A 26 15.95 13.82 -20.51
CA LEU A 26 15.92 12.57 -19.78
C LEU A 26 15.90 12.84 -18.27
N SER A 27 15.06 12.10 -17.54
CA SER A 27 15.16 12.09 -16.07
C SER A 27 16.49 11.49 -15.64
N PRO A 28 17.09 11.94 -14.53
CA PRO A 28 18.15 11.17 -13.89
C PRO A 28 17.71 9.73 -13.62
N ILE A 29 18.66 8.80 -13.53
CA ILE A 29 18.37 7.39 -13.19
C ILE A 29 17.58 7.30 -11.88
N SER A 30 17.92 8.13 -10.88
CA SER A 30 17.18 8.23 -9.62
C SER A 30 15.80 8.85 -9.73
N GLY A 31 15.44 9.45 -10.85
CA GLY A 31 14.18 10.20 -11.01
C GLY A 31 14.27 11.66 -10.56
N CYS A 32 13.12 12.28 -10.33
CA CYS A 32 12.99 13.68 -9.93
C CYS A 32 13.31 13.85 -8.44
N GLN A 33 14.33 14.62 -8.10
CA GLN A 33 14.76 14.82 -6.71
C GLN A 33 13.72 15.56 -5.86
N GLU A 34 13.04 16.54 -6.44
CA GLU A 34 11.94 17.23 -5.78
C GLU A 34 10.80 16.26 -5.38
N PHE A 35 10.42 15.37 -6.30
CA PHE A 35 9.43 14.33 -6.02
C PHE A 35 9.88 13.38 -4.92
N ILE A 36 11.14 12.95 -4.94
CA ILE A 36 11.69 12.06 -3.92
C ILE A 36 11.63 12.76 -2.55
N GLY A 37 12.03 14.03 -2.47
CA GLY A 37 11.93 14.82 -1.24
C GLY A 37 10.49 14.98 -0.74
N ASN A 38 9.55 15.29 -1.62
CA ASN A 38 8.12 15.39 -1.28
C ASN A 38 7.54 14.04 -0.83
N SER A 39 7.97 12.93 -1.45
CA SER A 39 7.56 11.58 -1.06
C SER A 39 8.08 11.18 0.32
N ILE A 40 9.33 11.50 0.61
CA ILE A 40 9.94 11.27 1.94
C ILE A 40 9.18 12.10 2.99
N GLU A 41 8.98 13.38 2.74
CA GLU A 41 8.25 14.25 3.68
C GLU A 41 6.80 13.77 3.90
N PHE A 42 6.12 13.32 2.84
CA PHE A 42 4.76 12.80 2.94
C PHE A 42 4.66 11.55 3.81
N ALA A 43 5.62 10.63 3.72
CA ALA A 43 5.62 9.40 4.53
C ALA A 43 6.16 9.63 5.94
N TYR A 44 7.34 10.25 6.06
CA TYR A 44 8.06 10.34 7.32
C TYR A 44 7.71 11.61 8.15
N GLY A 45 6.99 12.58 7.55
CA GLY A 45 6.71 13.87 8.17
C GLY A 45 7.91 14.81 8.25
N LYS A 46 9.06 14.37 7.77
CA LYS A 46 10.33 15.13 7.81
C LYS A 46 11.25 14.72 6.65
N ARG A 47 12.27 15.53 6.41
CA ARG A 47 13.43 15.18 5.58
C ARG A 47 14.65 15.04 6.49
N ALA A 48 15.40 13.97 6.34
CA ALA A 48 16.62 13.74 7.10
C ALA A 48 17.71 13.17 6.16
N ASP A 49 18.97 13.43 6.48
CA ASP A 49 20.10 13.05 5.60
C ASP A 49 20.26 11.53 5.47
N ASN A 50 19.87 10.79 6.51
CA ASN A 50 19.87 9.32 6.52
C ASN A 50 18.65 8.70 5.82
N ILE A 51 17.73 9.51 5.27
CA ILE A 51 16.58 9.05 4.48
C ILE A 51 16.81 9.45 3.03
N GLN A 52 17.06 8.49 2.17
CA GLN A 52 17.35 8.72 0.76
C GLN A 52 16.46 7.84 -0.11
N GLY A 53 16.25 8.20 -1.39
CA GLY A 53 15.35 7.43 -2.23
C GLY A 53 15.57 7.57 -3.72
N VAL A 54 14.77 6.81 -4.46
CA VAL A 54 14.68 6.83 -5.94
C VAL A 54 13.23 6.79 -6.38
N GLN A 55 12.92 7.45 -7.48
CA GLN A 55 11.63 7.30 -8.16
C GLN A 55 11.56 5.93 -8.85
N THR A 56 10.42 5.26 -8.74
CA THR A 56 10.21 3.93 -9.31
C THR A 56 8.98 3.84 -10.20
N LEU A 57 8.87 2.73 -10.94
CA LEU A 57 7.68 2.41 -11.74
C LEU A 57 6.54 1.93 -10.83
N SER A 58 5.93 2.87 -10.09
CA SER A 58 4.95 2.61 -9.04
C SER A 58 5.52 1.73 -7.90
N GLY A 59 4.68 1.27 -6.99
CA GLY A 59 5.08 0.33 -5.93
C GLY A 59 5.69 -0.96 -6.48
N THR A 60 5.09 -1.52 -7.54
CA THR A 60 5.58 -2.77 -8.17
C THR A 60 7.05 -2.68 -8.58
N GLY A 61 7.45 -1.57 -9.23
CA GLY A 61 8.85 -1.35 -9.62
C GLY A 61 9.76 -1.18 -8.42
N GLY A 62 9.31 -0.49 -7.37
CA GLY A 62 10.07 -0.32 -6.13
C GLY A 62 10.30 -1.64 -5.39
N LEU A 63 9.22 -2.45 -5.24
CA LEU A 63 9.31 -3.80 -4.68
C LEU A 63 10.32 -4.67 -5.43
N ARG A 64 10.28 -4.63 -6.77
CA ARG A 64 11.23 -5.41 -7.60
C ARG A 64 12.67 -4.95 -7.40
N ILE A 65 12.95 -3.64 -7.45
CA ILE A 65 14.32 -3.09 -7.24
C ILE A 65 14.84 -3.43 -5.85
N PHE A 66 14.00 -3.33 -4.81
CA PHE A 66 14.41 -3.71 -3.46
C PHE A 66 14.66 -5.21 -3.32
N GLY A 67 13.83 -6.05 -3.94
CA GLY A 67 14.04 -7.50 -3.98
C GLY A 67 15.36 -7.89 -4.66
N GLU A 68 15.69 -7.27 -5.79
CA GLU A 68 16.99 -7.47 -6.48
C GLU A 68 18.16 -6.97 -5.63
N TYR A 69 17.99 -5.86 -4.90
CA TYR A 69 18.99 -5.36 -3.96
C TYR A 69 19.24 -6.38 -2.84
N LEU A 70 18.19 -6.91 -2.22
CA LEU A 70 18.32 -7.96 -1.20
C LEU A 70 19.02 -9.19 -1.76
N ASN A 71 18.61 -9.66 -2.93
CA ASN A 71 19.26 -10.82 -3.55
C ASN A 71 20.74 -10.59 -3.86
N LYS A 72 21.13 -9.38 -4.22
CA LYS A 72 22.51 -9.07 -4.58
C LYS A 72 23.42 -8.84 -3.38
N PHE A 73 22.95 -8.14 -2.35
CA PHE A 73 23.77 -7.59 -1.29
C PHE A 73 23.53 -8.18 0.09
N PHE A 74 22.35 -8.78 0.34
CA PHE A 74 22.09 -9.40 1.64
C PHE A 74 22.58 -10.84 1.71
N PRO A 75 23.07 -11.28 2.90
CA PRO A 75 23.54 -12.66 3.09
C PRO A 75 22.40 -13.66 2.91
N LYS A 76 21.23 -13.33 3.45
CA LYS A 76 20.04 -14.18 3.36
C LYS A 76 19.25 -13.84 2.10
N LYS A 77 18.93 -14.86 1.31
CA LYS A 77 18.19 -14.72 0.05
C LYS A 77 16.72 -15.05 0.24
N ASN A 78 16.17 -14.73 1.41
CA ASN A 78 14.76 -14.94 1.73
C ASN A 78 14.09 -13.65 2.17
N ILE A 79 12.77 -13.61 1.98
CA ILE A 79 11.90 -12.57 2.48
C ILE A 79 10.62 -13.20 3.03
N TYR A 80 10.19 -12.73 4.20
CA TYR A 80 8.93 -13.14 4.79
C TYR A 80 7.83 -12.17 4.36
N VAL A 81 6.68 -12.72 3.93
CA VAL A 81 5.51 -11.95 3.54
C VAL A 81 4.30 -12.38 4.38
N PRO A 82 3.33 -11.50 4.67
CA PRO A 82 2.16 -11.89 5.46
C PRO A 82 1.31 -12.95 4.75
N ASN A 83 0.62 -13.77 5.49
CA ASN A 83 -0.34 -14.73 4.98
C ASN A 83 -1.76 -14.40 5.49
N PRO A 84 -2.67 -13.93 4.60
CA PRO A 84 -2.49 -13.67 3.16
C PRO A 84 -1.71 -12.38 2.87
N THR A 85 -1.37 -12.15 1.62
CA THR A 85 -0.73 -10.92 1.15
C THR A 85 -1.25 -10.51 -0.23
N TRP A 86 -0.90 -9.32 -0.71
CA TRP A 86 -1.17 -8.95 -2.10
C TRP A 86 -0.52 -9.94 -3.07
N GLY A 87 -1.35 -10.53 -3.95
CA GLY A 87 -0.93 -11.66 -4.79
C GLY A 87 0.35 -11.46 -5.60
N ASN A 88 0.70 -10.18 -5.93
CA ASN A 88 1.92 -9.90 -6.67
C ASN A 88 3.19 -9.84 -5.81
N HIS A 89 3.11 -9.77 -4.48
CA HIS A 89 4.32 -9.81 -3.64
C HIS A 89 5.15 -11.06 -3.92
N ILE A 90 4.50 -12.21 -3.94
CA ILE A 90 5.18 -13.50 -4.13
C ILE A 90 5.93 -13.56 -5.47
N PRO A 91 5.28 -13.39 -6.64
CA PRO A 91 5.99 -13.46 -7.91
C PRO A 91 7.01 -12.33 -8.11
N ILE A 92 6.81 -11.13 -7.55
CA ILE A 92 7.81 -10.05 -7.61
C ILE A 92 9.10 -10.47 -6.91
N MET A 93 8.99 -11.00 -5.67
CA MET A 93 10.16 -11.39 -4.87
C MET A 93 10.83 -12.65 -5.43
N GLN A 94 10.06 -13.64 -5.88
CA GLN A 94 10.60 -14.82 -6.55
C GLN A 94 11.36 -14.46 -7.83
N ASN A 95 10.79 -13.58 -8.66
CA ASN A 95 11.43 -13.11 -9.88
C ASN A 95 12.65 -12.20 -9.59
N ALA A 96 12.77 -11.63 -8.39
CA ALA A 96 13.96 -10.95 -7.92
C ALA A 96 15.05 -11.93 -7.44
N GLY A 97 14.77 -13.24 -7.39
CA GLY A 97 15.68 -14.30 -6.99
C GLY A 97 15.65 -14.61 -5.48
N LEU A 98 14.61 -14.20 -4.77
CA LEU A 98 14.45 -14.47 -3.34
C LEU A 98 13.57 -15.71 -3.09
N GLU A 99 13.91 -16.45 -2.04
CA GLU A 99 13.00 -17.42 -1.43
C GLU A 99 11.92 -16.69 -0.65
N VAL A 100 10.65 -16.92 -0.98
CA VAL A 100 9.52 -16.29 -0.29
C VAL A 100 9.00 -17.24 0.78
N ARG A 101 9.05 -16.79 2.01
CA ARG A 101 8.46 -17.44 3.18
C ARG A 101 7.25 -16.65 3.64
N LYS A 102 6.35 -17.30 4.39
CA LYS A 102 5.16 -16.65 4.91
C LYS A 102 5.22 -16.58 6.43
N TYR A 103 4.61 -15.53 7.00
CA TYR A 103 4.32 -15.43 8.42
C TYR A 103 2.81 -15.29 8.62
N ARG A 104 2.29 -15.77 9.73
CA ARG A 104 0.87 -15.65 10.09
C ARG A 104 0.51 -14.19 10.27
N TYR A 105 -0.61 -13.79 9.72
CA TYR A 105 -1.11 -12.42 9.82
C TYR A 105 -2.62 -12.37 10.08
N TYR A 106 -3.38 -13.35 9.56
CA TYR A 106 -4.84 -13.31 9.60
C TYR A 106 -5.41 -14.66 9.99
N ASP A 107 -6.28 -14.62 11.01
CA ASP A 107 -7.11 -15.73 11.45
C ASP A 107 -8.38 -15.77 10.59
N PHE A 108 -8.45 -16.75 9.70
CA PHE A 108 -9.58 -16.92 8.77
C PHE A 108 -10.86 -17.37 9.47
N GLU A 109 -10.76 -18.06 10.60
CA GLU A 109 -11.91 -18.55 11.37
C GLU A 109 -12.55 -17.39 12.14
N ASN A 110 -11.76 -16.64 12.89
CA ASN A 110 -12.23 -15.51 13.69
C ASN A 110 -12.27 -14.18 12.91
N ARG A 111 -11.78 -14.15 11.67
CA ARG A 111 -11.78 -12.99 10.76
C ARG A 111 -11.17 -11.74 11.38
N LYS A 112 -9.99 -11.89 11.97
CA LYS A 112 -9.20 -10.83 12.61
C LYS A 112 -7.71 -11.04 12.40
N VAL A 113 -6.89 -10.12 12.87
CA VAL A 113 -5.43 -10.32 12.88
C VAL A 113 -5.08 -11.50 13.81
N ASP A 114 -4.21 -12.39 13.36
CA ASP A 114 -3.54 -13.43 14.17
C ASP A 114 -2.24 -12.84 14.74
N PHE A 115 -2.39 -11.94 15.72
CA PHE A 115 -1.24 -11.21 16.25
C PHE A 115 -0.27 -12.13 17.01
N GLU A 116 -0.78 -13.08 17.78
CA GLU A 116 0.06 -14.05 18.52
C GLU A 116 0.89 -14.88 17.55
N GLY A 117 0.25 -15.41 16.50
CA GLY A 117 0.93 -16.15 15.45
C GLY A 117 1.95 -15.32 14.69
N LEU A 118 1.66 -14.05 14.45
CA LEU A 118 2.59 -13.11 13.79
C LEU A 118 3.88 -12.96 14.63
N ILE A 119 3.74 -12.69 15.93
CA ILE A 119 4.88 -12.51 16.84
C ILE A 119 5.69 -13.79 16.98
N GLU A 120 5.04 -14.97 17.13
CA GLU A 120 5.71 -16.26 17.18
C GLU A 120 6.53 -16.55 15.92
N ASP A 121 5.97 -16.28 14.74
CA ASP A 121 6.67 -16.50 13.48
C ASP A 121 7.85 -15.55 13.29
N MET A 122 7.72 -14.28 13.72
CA MET A 122 8.82 -13.32 13.71
C MET A 122 9.94 -13.72 14.67
N ASP A 123 9.58 -14.21 15.85
CA ASP A 123 10.57 -14.66 16.85
C ASP A 123 11.28 -15.95 16.40
N ALA A 124 10.57 -16.86 15.76
CA ALA A 124 11.11 -18.11 15.25
C ALA A 124 12.00 -17.93 14.01
N ALA A 125 11.85 -16.83 13.28
CA ALA A 125 12.68 -16.57 12.11
C ALA A 125 14.14 -16.33 12.50
N ASP A 126 15.05 -16.73 11.61
CA ASP A 126 16.49 -16.47 11.82
C ASP A 126 16.77 -14.98 11.94
N ASP A 127 17.67 -14.60 12.87
CA ASP A 127 18.08 -13.21 13.07
C ASP A 127 18.57 -12.56 11.78
N GLY A 128 18.22 -11.29 11.55
CA GLY A 128 18.56 -10.57 10.34
C GLY A 128 17.71 -10.95 9.11
N SER A 129 16.56 -11.58 9.29
CA SER A 129 15.62 -11.86 8.20
C SER A 129 14.89 -10.59 7.74
N CYS A 130 14.51 -10.55 6.47
CA CYS A 130 13.71 -9.44 5.93
C CYS A 130 12.21 -9.75 5.99
N PHE A 131 11.42 -8.80 6.49
CA PHE A 131 9.96 -8.91 6.57
C PHE A 131 9.29 -7.80 5.77
N LEU A 132 8.44 -8.20 4.82
CA LEU A 132 7.57 -7.28 4.12
C LEU A 132 6.34 -6.99 4.98
N LEU A 133 6.10 -5.69 5.23
CA LEU A 133 5.03 -5.18 6.06
C LEU A 133 4.14 -4.26 5.23
N HIS A 134 2.81 -4.32 5.41
CA HIS A 134 1.92 -3.32 4.83
C HIS A 134 1.77 -2.16 5.82
N ALA A 135 2.11 -0.96 5.38
CA ALA A 135 2.10 0.22 6.27
C ALA A 135 0.69 0.59 6.75
N CYS A 136 -0.30 0.44 5.89
CA CYS A 136 -1.72 0.67 6.17
C CYS A 136 -2.60 -0.05 5.15
N ALA A 137 -3.86 -0.28 5.50
CA ALA A 137 -4.89 -0.96 4.69
C ALA A 137 -4.38 -2.27 4.09
N HIS A 138 -4.03 -3.20 4.97
CA HIS A 138 -3.47 -4.49 4.59
C HIS A 138 -4.28 -5.18 3.47
N ASN A 139 -3.64 -5.51 2.38
CA ASN A 139 -4.26 -6.15 1.22
C ASN A 139 -3.99 -7.67 1.24
N PRO A 140 -4.99 -8.55 1.40
CA PRO A 140 -6.41 -8.31 1.09
C PRO A 140 -7.33 -8.03 2.29
N THR A 141 -6.86 -8.16 3.53
CA THR A 141 -7.74 -8.31 4.71
C THR A 141 -8.42 -7.01 5.16
N GLY A 142 -7.81 -5.84 4.88
CA GLY A 142 -8.27 -4.55 5.39
C GLY A 142 -8.09 -4.37 6.90
N TYR A 143 -7.42 -5.31 7.58
CA TYR A 143 -7.07 -5.20 8.99
C TYR A 143 -5.64 -4.74 9.16
N ASP A 144 -5.45 -3.72 9.96
CA ASP A 144 -4.13 -3.20 10.35
C ASP A 144 -3.87 -3.46 11.83
N LEU A 145 -2.60 -3.45 12.20
CA LEU A 145 -2.17 -3.55 13.58
C LEU A 145 -2.51 -2.27 14.35
N SER A 146 -2.86 -2.40 15.63
CA SER A 146 -2.99 -1.28 16.56
C SER A 146 -1.63 -0.67 16.88
N ASP A 147 -1.62 0.53 17.45
CA ASP A 147 -0.38 1.22 17.83
C ASP A 147 0.47 0.37 18.81
N ASN A 148 -0.18 -0.35 19.74
CA ASN A 148 0.51 -1.23 20.67
C ASN A 148 1.08 -2.51 20.00
N GLU A 149 0.37 -3.06 19.03
CA GLU A 149 0.86 -4.21 18.25
C GLU A 149 2.02 -3.81 17.35
N TRP A 150 1.97 -2.64 16.72
CA TRP A 150 3.09 -2.09 15.96
C TRP A 150 4.33 -1.89 16.82
N LYS A 151 4.16 -1.43 18.07
CA LYS A 151 5.27 -1.29 19.01
C LYS A 151 5.91 -2.64 19.34
N GLN A 152 5.11 -3.68 19.58
CA GLN A 152 5.63 -5.02 19.83
C GLN A 152 6.35 -5.62 18.60
N VAL A 153 5.81 -5.36 17.38
CA VAL A 153 6.49 -5.75 16.13
C VAL A 153 7.83 -5.02 16.00
N SER A 154 7.89 -3.72 16.28
CA SER A 154 9.13 -2.96 16.29
C SER A 154 10.15 -3.54 17.27
N ASP A 155 9.74 -3.83 18.51
CA ASP A 155 10.62 -4.37 19.55
C ASP A 155 11.23 -5.72 19.16
N ILE A 156 10.43 -6.62 18.58
CA ILE A 156 10.94 -7.93 18.15
C ILE A 156 11.89 -7.79 16.95
N MET A 157 11.57 -6.88 16.02
CA MET A 157 12.43 -6.65 14.85
C MET A 157 13.80 -6.05 15.25
N LEU A 158 13.84 -5.13 16.23
CA LEU A 158 15.09 -4.63 16.79
C LEU A 158 15.88 -5.74 17.48
N ARG A 159 15.23 -6.50 18.36
CA ARG A 159 15.85 -7.58 19.14
C ARG A 159 16.47 -8.67 18.26
N LYS A 160 15.79 -9.00 17.16
CA LYS A 160 16.21 -10.03 16.19
C LYS A 160 17.06 -9.47 15.04
N ASN A 161 17.32 -8.14 15.04
CA ASN A 161 18.00 -7.45 13.96
C ASN A 161 17.35 -7.73 12.58
N HIS A 162 16.03 -7.84 12.53
CA HIS A 162 15.30 -8.03 11.29
C HIS A 162 15.26 -6.74 10.47
N LEU A 163 15.23 -6.89 9.15
CA LEU A 163 15.08 -5.79 8.22
C LEU A 163 13.61 -5.57 7.88
N PRO A 164 12.98 -4.48 8.34
CA PRO A 164 11.64 -4.11 7.89
C PRO A 164 11.66 -3.64 6.44
N PHE A 165 10.64 -4.04 5.67
CA PHE A 165 10.39 -3.52 4.34
C PHE A 165 8.92 -3.18 4.19
N PHE A 166 8.58 -1.90 4.18
CA PHE A 166 7.21 -1.43 4.09
C PHE A 166 6.72 -1.28 2.65
N ASP A 167 5.52 -1.82 2.36
CA ASP A 167 4.70 -1.44 1.20
C ASP A 167 3.60 -0.48 1.62
N CYS A 168 3.61 0.73 1.04
CA CYS A 168 2.68 1.81 1.32
C CYS A 168 1.96 2.26 0.04
N ALA A 169 0.78 1.73 -0.20
CA ALA A 169 0.01 2.03 -1.40
C ALA A 169 -1.26 2.86 -1.13
N TYR A 170 -1.60 3.11 0.14
CA TYR A 170 -2.90 3.66 0.51
C TYR A 170 -2.82 4.85 1.48
N GLN A 171 -1.65 5.44 1.71
CA GLN A 171 -1.48 6.58 2.60
C GLN A 171 -2.41 7.75 2.21
N GLY A 172 -3.17 8.25 3.17
CA GLY A 172 -4.21 9.27 2.99
C GLY A 172 -5.55 8.70 2.51
N PHE A 173 -5.55 7.53 1.91
CA PHE A 173 -6.73 6.89 1.35
C PHE A 173 -7.27 5.73 2.21
N ALA A 174 -6.46 5.18 3.12
CA ALA A 174 -6.86 4.09 4.00
C ALA A 174 -7.86 4.57 5.06
N SER A 175 -7.46 5.50 5.89
CA SER A 175 -8.30 6.09 6.95
C SER A 175 -8.93 7.43 6.55
N GLY A 176 -8.47 8.06 5.48
CA GLY A 176 -8.78 9.45 5.14
C GLY A 176 -7.87 10.47 5.84
N ASN A 177 -6.82 10.00 6.52
CA ASN A 177 -5.84 10.83 7.20
C ASN A 177 -4.42 10.31 6.93
N ALA A 178 -3.64 11.06 6.17
CA ALA A 178 -2.30 10.66 5.76
C ALA A 178 -1.33 10.48 6.93
N GLU A 179 -1.50 11.24 8.02
CA GLU A 179 -0.68 11.15 9.22
C GLU A 179 -0.95 9.84 9.97
N THR A 180 -2.23 9.49 10.10
CA THR A 180 -2.66 8.21 10.71
C THR A 180 -2.15 7.02 9.91
N ASP A 181 -2.24 7.09 8.58
CA ASP A 181 -1.83 5.99 7.70
C ASP A 181 -0.31 5.78 7.64
N ALA A 182 0.47 6.77 8.07
CA ALA A 182 1.94 6.71 8.14
C ALA A 182 2.50 6.33 9.51
N LYS A 183 1.67 6.10 10.53
CA LYS A 183 2.10 5.86 11.91
C LYS A 183 3.14 4.76 12.07
N ALA A 184 2.94 3.62 11.41
CA ALA A 184 3.87 2.50 11.48
C ALA A 184 5.26 2.89 10.93
N ILE A 185 5.30 3.59 9.80
CA ILE A 185 6.54 4.05 9.16
C ILE A 185 7.30 4.98 10.12
N ARG A 186 6.58 5.95 10.73
CA ARG A 186 7.17 6.94 11.64
C ARG A 186 7.62 6.31 12.94
N LEU A 187 6.85 5.39 13.51
CA LEU A 187 7.24 4.64 14.69
C LEU A 187 8.60 3.93 14.47
N PHE A 188 8.75 3.24 13.35
CA PHE A 188 9.98 2.51 13.06
C PHE A 188 11.17 3.45 12.83
N GLU A 189 10.93 4.61 12.22
CA GLU A 189 11.98 5.63 12.05
C GLU A 189 12.38 6.25 13.39
N ASP A 190 11.40 6.62 14.24
CA ASP A 190 11.63 7.21 15.57
C ASP A 190 12.34 6.21 16.52
N GLU A 191 12.10 4.91 16.36
CA GLU A 191 12.77 3.85 17.13
C GLU A 191 14.15 3.46 16.60
N GLY A 192 14.61 4.10 15.52
CA GLY A 192 15.98 3.95 15.00
C GLY A 192 16.19 2.73 14.13
N HIS A 193 15.14 2.15 13.55
CA HIS A 193 15.29 1.09 12.55
C HIS A 193 15.99 1.58 11.28
N THR A 194 16.81 0.73 10.70
CA THR A 194 17.14 0.82 9.27
C THR A 194 16.14 0.00 8.49
N PHE A 195 15.49 0.59 7.46
CA PHE A 195 14.44 -0.12 6.72
C PHE A 195 14.20 0.45 5.33
N GLY A 196 13.56 -0.36 4.47
CA GLY A 196 13.08 0.07 3.16
C GLY A 196 11.60 0.44 3.19
N LEU A 197 11.23 1.47 2.42
CA LEU A 197 9.84 1.85 2.18
C LEU A 197 9.59 2.00 0.69
N VAL A 198 8.56 1.33 0.19
CA VAL A 198 8.03 1.58 -1.15
C VAL A 198 6.67 2.26 -1.08
N GLN A 199 6.55 3.40 -1.75
CA GLN A 199 5.30 4.16 -1.89
C GLN A 199 4.75 4.03 -3.30
N SER A 200 3.43 3.84 -3.42
CA SER A 200 2.71 3.84 -4.69
C SER A 200 1.69 4.97 -4.74
N TYR A 201 1.73 5.76 -5.79
CA TYR A 201 0.77 6.85 -6.04
C TYR A 201 -0.35 6.45 -7.01
N SER A 202 -0.53 5.14 -7.21
CA SER A 202 -1.57 4.63 -8.10
C SER A 202 -2.98 4.89 -7.57
N LYS A 203 -3.20 4.72 -6.24
CA LYS A 203 -4.54 4.78 -5.65
C LYS A 203 -4.86 6.17 -5.11
N ASN A 204 -4.06 6.66 -4.16
CA ASN A 204 -4.30 7.94 -3.49
C ASN A 204 -4.32 9.14 -4.45
N PHE A 205 -3.47 9.15 -5.48
CA PHE A 205 -3.49 10.17 -6.55
C PHE A 205 -4.25 9.73 -7.81
N GLY A 206 -4.78 8.51 -7.88
CA GLY A 206 -5.47 8.00 -9.06
C GLY A 206 -4.56 7.81 -10.29
N LEU A 207 -3.25 7.76 -10.12
CA LEU A 207 -2.26 7.73 -11.20
C LEU A 207 -1.86 6.31 -11.65
N TYR A 208 -2.83 5.39 -11.71
CA TYR A 208 -2.58 3.98 -12.06
C TYR A 208 -1.75 3.78 -13.33
N GLY A 209 -2.09 4.48 -14.41
CA GLY A 209 -1.43 4.38 -15.72
C GLY A 209 -0.12 5.15 -15.81
N GLN A 210 0.14 6.11 -14.91
CA GLN A 210 1.33 6.96 -14.94
C GLN A 210 2.56 6.29 -14.31
N ARG A 211 2.37 5.18 -13.60
CA ARG A 211 3.42 4.38 -12.98
C ARG A 211 4.36 5.20 -12.09
N VAL A 212 3.82 5.87 -11.08
CA VAL A 212 4.59 6.71 -10.13
C VAL A 212 4.69 6.02 -8.78
N GLY A 213 5.91 5.93 -8.27
CA GLY A 213 6.25 5.43 -6.95
C GLY A 213 7.58 5.97 -6.47
N CYS A 214 7.86 5.79 -5.19
CA CYS A 214 9.12 6.10 -4.56
C CYS A 214 9.60 4.90 -3.75
N LEU A 215 10.86 4.52 -3.89
CA LEU A 215 11.55 3.59 -3.01
C LEU A 215 12.53 4.41 -2.18
N SER A 216 12.37 4.42 -0.87
CA SER A 216 13.27 5.07 0.07
C SER A 216 13.88 4.07 1.04
N ILE A 217 15.00 4.46 1.61
CA ILE A 217 15.73 3.73 2.65
C ILE A 217 16.01 4.66 3.83
N VAL A 218 15.78 4.18 5.03
CA VAL A 218 16.34 4.76 6.26
C VAL A 218 17.64 4.01 6.54
N GLY A 219 18.78 4.67 6.40
CA GLY A 219 20.07 4.12 6.75
C GLY A 219 20.46 4.47 8.19
N LYS A 220 21.45 3.79 8.74
CA LYS A 220 22.02 4.14 10.06
C LYS A 220 22.60 5.56 10.08
N ASP A 221 23.07 6.02 8.90
CA ASP A 221 23.61 7.36 8.67
C ASP A 221 23.43 7.77 7.20
N ALA A 222 23.79 9.02 6.89
CA ALA A 222 23.68 9.59 5.55
C ALA A 222 24.57 8.90 4.52
N GLU A 223 25.72 8.36 4.91
CA GLU A 223 26.66 7.70 4.01
C GLU A 223 26.10 6.35 3.56
N GLU A 224 25.59 5.56 4.50
CA GLU A 224 24.95 4.29 4.17
C GLU A 224 23.73 4.50 3.27
N ALA A 225 22.84 5.44 3.60
CA ALA A 225 21.66 5.73 2.78
C ALA A 225 22.04 6.11 1.35
N LYS A 226 23.06 6.96 1.15
CA LYS A 226 23.58 7.33 -0.18
C LYS A 226 24.22 6.15 -0.89
N ALA A 227 24.94 5.30 -0.18
CA ALA A 227 25.55 4.09 -0.76
C ALA A 227 24.48 3.11 -1.26
N VAL A 228 23.43 2.86 -0.48
CA VAL A 228 22.30 2.01 -0.89
C VAL A 228 21.59 2.59 -2.12
N VAL A 229 21.29 3.89 -2.14
CA VAL A 229 20.68 4.55 -3.31
C VAL A 229 21.58 4.47 -4.54
N SER A 230 22.89 4.51 -4.38
CA SER A 230 23.83 4.27 -5.48
C SER A 230 23.67 2.86 -6.08
N GLN A 231 23.44 1.85 -5.25
CA GLN A 231 23.16 0.48 -5.72
C GLN A 231 21.79 0.38 -6.40
N PHE A 232 20.75 1.04 -5.88
CA PHE A 232 19.46 1.11 -6.56
C PHE A 232 19.59 1.69 -7.98
N LYS A 233 20.39 2.76 -8.19
CA LYS A 233 20.64 3.32 -9.53
C LYS A 233 21.30 2.27 -10.45
N GLY A 234 22.22 1.46 -9.92
CA GLY A 234 22.87 0.37 -10.64
C GLY A 234 21.87 -0.72 -11.10
N LEU A 235 20.81 -0.99 -10.30
CA LEU A 235 19.74 -1.92 -10.65
C LEU A 235 18.71 -1.29 -11.60
N ILE A 236 18.37 -0.02 -11.40
CA ILE A 236 17.41 0.71 -12.23
C ILE A 236 17.91 0.87 -13.66
N ARG A 237 19.20 1.16 -13.85
CA ARG A 237 19.75 1.46 -15.18
C ARG A 237 19.51 0.35 -16.21
N PRO A 238 19.77 -0.94 -15.92
CA PRO A 238 19.47 -2.02 -16.86
C PRO A 238 17.98 -2.42 -16.89
N ALA A 239 17.19 -2.10 -15.83
CA ALA A 239 15.80 -2.52 -15.75
C ALA A 239 14.87 -1.64 -16.59
N TYR A 240 14.97 -0.31 -16.48
CA TYR A 240 14.12 0.65 -17.20
C TYR A 240 14.81 1.99 -17.50
N SER A 241 16.11 2.08 -17.31
CA SER A 241 16.96 3.27 -17.60
C SER A 241 16.65 4.48 -16.72
N ASN A 242 15.46 5.03 -16.81
CA ASN A 242 14.95 6.14 -16.01
C ASN A 242 13.42 6.13 -15.95
N PRO A 243 12.81 6.68 -14.89
CA PRO A 243 11.38 6.68 -14.72
C PRO A 243 10.67 7.81 -15.49
N PRO A 244 9.34 7.69 -15.75
CA PRO A 244 8.54 8.68 -16.44
C PRO A 244 8.34 9.96 -15.61
N ARG A 245 8.18 11.11 -16.29
CA ARG A 245 8.11 12.43 -15.63
C ARG A 245 6.70 12.99 -15.44
N HIS A 246 5.73 12.59 -16.26
CA HIS A 246 4.43 13.27 -16.29
C HIS A 246 3.69 13.17 -14.95
N GLY A 247 3.47 11.96 -14.45
CA GLY A 247 2.76 11.75 -13.17
C GLY A 247 3.48 12.37 -11.97
N VAL A 248 4.80 12.40 -11.99
CA VAL A 248 5.62 13.04 -10.96
C VAL A 248 5.38 14.54 -10.86
N ARG A 249 5.21 15.21 -12.01
CA ARG A 249 4.89 16.65 -12.03
C ARG A 249 3.56 16.96 -11.36
N ILE A 250 2.55 16.10 -11.60
CA ILE A 250 1.25 16.24 -10.96
C ILE A 250 1.40 16.17 -9.44
N ILE A 251 2.14 15.18 -8.93
CA ILE A 251 2.35 14.99 -7.49
C ILE A 251 3.12 16.18 -6.90
N ASN A 252 4.20 16.62 -7.56
CA ASN A 252 4.98 17.77 -7.10
C ASN A 252 4.15 19.06 -7.03
N THR A 253 3.29 19.29 -8.02
CA THR A 253 2.40 20.45 -7.99
C THR A 253 1.44 20.39 -6.80
N ILE A 254 0.91 19.22 -6.50
CA ILE A 254 -0.04 19.03 -5.39
C ILE A 254 0.68 19.10 -4.03
N LEU A 255 1.75 18.33 -3.84
CA LEU A 255 2.44 18.26 -2.55
C LEU A 255 3.36 19.47 -2.29
N GLY A 256 3.74 20.20 -3.33
CA GLY A 256 4.58 21.40 -3.21
C GLY A 256 3.81 22.70 -3.00
N ASP A 257 2.48 22.68 -3.03
CA ASP A 257 1.62 23.84 -2.78
C ASP A 257 0.68 23.52 -1.61
N GLU A 258 0.75 24.30 -0.53
CA GLU A 258 -0.01 24.03 0.70
C GLU A 258 -1.53 24.04 0.49
N SER A 259 -2.04 24.89 -0.42
CA SER A 259 -3.48 24.94 -0.70
C SER A 259 -3.95 23.71 -1.50
N MET A 260 -3.16 23.25 -2.46
CA MET A 260 -3.45 22.04 -3.21
C MET A 260 -3.28 20.77 -2.36
N LYS A 261 -2.29 20.76 -1.48
CA LYS A 261 -2.07 19.68 -0.52
C LYS A 261 -3.24 19.56 0.46
N ALA A 262 -3.75 20.66 0.98
CA ALA A 262 -4.93 20.68 1.83
C ALA A 262 -6.17 20.14 1.08
N LEU A 263 -6.41 20.60 -0.14
CA LEU A 263 -7.50 20.09 -0.97
C LEU A 263 -7.35 18.58 -1.26
N PHE A 264 -6.15 18.12 -1.55
CA PHE A 264 -5.86 16.69 -1.76
C PHE A 264 -6.20 15.86 -0.52
N VAL A 265 -5.84 16.33 0.68
CA VAL A 265 -6.17 15.66 1.95
C VAL A 265 -7.68 15.57 2.13
N ASP A 266 -8.42 16.67 1.90
CA ASP A 266 -9.88 16.68 1.99
C ASP A 266 -10.54 15.73 0.98
N GLU A 267 -10.04 15.67 -0.25
CA GLU A 267 -10.55 14.75 -1.27
C GLU A 267 -10.26 13.27 -0.93
N CYS A 268 -9.07 12.96 -0.38
CA CYS A 268 -8.75 11.62 0.11
C CYS A 268 -9.70 11.22 1.23
N LYS A 269 -9.93 12.12 2.19
CA LYS A 269 -10.89 11.89 3.28
C LYS A 269 -12.30 11.64 2.74
N PHE A 270 -12.76 12.44 1.81
CA PHE A 270 -14.08 12.26 1.19
C PHE A 270 -14.23 10.88 0.52
N MET A 271 -13.19 10.42 -0.18
CA MET A 271 -13.19 9.09 -0.81
C MET A 271 -13.18 7.95 0.22
N ALA A 272 -12.38 8.08 1.28
CA ALA A 272 -12.34 7.10 2.37
C ALA A 272 -13.68 7.01 3.11
N ASP A 273 -14.27 8.15 3.47
CA ASP A 273 -15.57 8.23 4.15
C ASP A 273 -16.67 7.61 3.29
N ARG A 274 -16.67 7.85 1.97
CA ARG A 274 -17.59 7.20 1.04
C ARG A 274 -17.45 5.68 1.04
N ILE A 275 -16.21 5.16 1.00
CA ILE A 275 -15.96 3.72 1.03
C ILE A 275 -16.45 3.12 2.34
N ASN A 276 -16.17 3.77 3.46
CA ASN A 276 -16.61 3.32 4.78
C ASN A 276 -18.15 3.34 4.90
N SER A 277 -18.82 4.37 4.36
CA SER A 277 -20.29 4.38 4.34
C SER A 277 -20.87 3.22 3.54
N MET A 278 -20.24 2.82 2.43
CA MET A 278 -20.68 1.66 1.65
C MET A 278 -20.48 0.32 2.38
N ARG A 279 -19.46 0.22 3.26
CA ARG A 279 -19.29 -0.96 4.15
C ARG A 279 -20.45 -1.09 5.12
N VAL A 280 -20.80 0.03 5.79
CA VAL A 280 -21.91 0.08 6.74
C VAL A 280 -23.22 -0.23 6.02
N GLU A 281 -23.46 0.36 4.84
CA GLU A 281 -24.66 0.09 4.05
C GLU A 281 -24.74 -1.36 3.58
N LEU A 282 -23.63 -1.97 3.18
CA LEU A 282 -23.59 -3.39 2.81
C LEU A 282 -23.99 -4.28 3.98
N VAL A 283 -23.41 -4.05 5.15
CA VAL A 283 -23.75 -4.84 6.36
C VAL A 283 -25.20 -4.63 6.77
N ASN A 284 -25.71 -3.39 6.78
CA ASN A 284 -27.12 -3.11 7.08
C ASN A 284 -28.07 -3.83 6.12
N ASN A 285 -27.76 -3.84 4.82
CA ASN A 285 -28.57 -4.58 3.85
C ASN A 285 -28.49 -6.09 4.06
N LEU A 286 -27.33 -6.65 4.41
CA LEU A 286 -27.19 -8.08 4.73
C LEU A 286 -28.01 -8.47 5.95
N ILE A 287 -28.02 -7.65 6.99
CA ILE A 287 -28.89 -7.85 8.17
C ILE A 287 -30.37 -7.80 7.76
N ALA A 288 -30.75 -6.81 6.94
CA ALA A 288 -32.12 -6.64 6.47
C ALA A 288 -32.63 -7.81 5.59
N THR A 289 -31.73 -8.54 4.91
CA THR A 289 -32.10 -9.77 4.17
C THR A 289 -32.34 -10.98 5.08
N GLY A 290 -32.10 -10.86 6.39
CA GLY A 290 -32.20 -11.96 7.33
C GLY A 290 -30.96 -12.88 7.34
N SER A 291 -29.79 -12.42 6.91
CA SER A 291 -28.55 -13.19 6.99
C SER A 291 -28.23 -13.53 8.43
N THR A 292 -27.94 -14.81 8.68
CA THR A 292 -27.57 -15.33 10.02
C THR A 292 -26.06 -15.27 10.30
N ARG A 293 -25.25 -14.95 9.28
CA ARG A 293 -23.80 -14.82 9.45
C ARG A 293 -23.46 -13.47 10.09
N ASN A 294 -22.41 -13.47 10.92
CA ASN A 294 -21.83 -12.22 11.42
C ASN A 294 -20.99 -11.55 10.31
N TRP A 295 -21.29 -10.26 10.05
CA TRP A 295 -20.65 -9.43 9.05
C TRP A 295 -19.88 -8.25 9.66
N ASP A 296 -19.73 -8.18 10.99
CA ASP A 296 -19.04 -7.06 11.68
C ASP A 296 -17.63 -6.85 11.19
N HIS A 297 -16.96 -7.95 10.81
CA HIS A 297 -15.61 -7.88 10.24
C HIS A 297 -15.53 -6.98 8.99
N VAL A 298 -16.58 -6.82 8.21
CA VAL A 298 -16.60 -5.96 7.03
C VAL A 298 -16.51 -4.48 7.41
N THR A 299 -17.18 -4.07 8.49
CA THR A 299 -17.13 -2.68 8.98
C THR A 299 -15.86 -2.35 9.75
N ASN A 300 -15.18 -3.36 10.31
CA ASN A 300 -13.92 -3.19 11.02
C ASN A 300 -12.70 -3.08 10.10
N GLN A 301 -12.86 -3.38 8.81
CA GLN A 301 -11.82 -3.28 7.80
C GLN A 301 -11.71 -1.86 7.24
N ILE A 302 -10.52 -1.48 6.78
CA ILE A 302 -10.26 -0.19 6.13
C ILE A 302 -9.67 -0.36 4.72
N GLY A 303 -9.63 0.72 3.96
CA GLY A 303 -9.07 0.73 2.60
C GLY A 303 -10.06 0.30 1.52
N MET A 304 -9.56 0.02 0.31
CA MET A 304 -10.37 -0.19 -0.89
C MET A 304 -11.17 -1.48 -0.91
N PHE A 305 -10.78 -2.49 -0.13
CA PHE A 305 -11.31 -3.84 -0.24
C PHE A 305 -12.06 -4.26 1.03
N ALA A 306 -13.07 -5.09 0.85
CA ALA A 306 -13.62 -5.92 1.91
C ALA A 306 -13.20 -7.37 1.67
N PHE A 307 -12.61 -7.99 2.68
CA PHE A 307 -12.34 -9.43 2.72
C PHE A 307 -13.55 -10.10 3.35
N SER A 308 -14.49 -10.53 2.50
CA SER A 308 -15.86 -10.86 2.92
C SER A 308 -15.98 -12.15 3.72
N GLY A 309 -14.98 -13.05 3.64
CA GLY A 309 -15.06 -14.39 4.20
C GLY A 309 -15.96 -15.34 3.40
N LEU A 310 -16.33 -14.96 2.15
CA LEU A 310 -16.98 -15.88 1.23
C LEU A 310 -16.01 -16.98 0.82
N THR A 311 -16.51 -18.21 0.76
CA THR A 311 -15.77 -19.35 0.24
C THR A 311 -15.62 -19.26 -1.28
N LYS A 312 -14.67 -20.01 -1.84
CA LYS A 312 -14.47 -20.09 -3.29
C LYS A 312 -15.76 -20.49 -4.02
N ASP A 313 -16.52 -21.44 -3.47
CA ASP A 313 -17.75 -21.94 -4.11
C ASP A 313 -18.87 -20.87 -4.06
N GLU A 314 -18.97 -20.13 -2.97
CA GLU A 314 -19.89 -18.99 -2.85
C GLU A 314 -19.52 -17.87 -3.83
N VAL A 315 -18.23 -17.57 -4.01
CA VAL A 315 -17.76 -16.61 -5.02
C VAL A 315 -18.09 -17.08 -6.44
N ILE A 316 -17.93 -18.37 -6.73
CA ILE A 316 -18.32 -18.94 -8.03
C ILE A 316 -19.84 -18.82 -8.22
N ALA A 317 -20.64 -19.11 -7.20
CA ALA A 317 -22.10 -18.94 -7.24
C ALA A 317 -22.51 -17.47 -7.45
N MET A 318 -21.84 -16.51 -6.79
CA MET A 318 -22.02 -15.07 -7.02
C MET A 318 -21.82 -14.70 -8.49
N ARG A 319 -20.76 -15.21 -9.10
CA ARG A 319 -20.45 -14.98 -10.53
C ARG A 319 -21.52 -15.60 -11.44
N ASP A 320 -21.84 -16.88 -11.22
CA ASP A 320 -22.63 -17.67 -12.16
C ASP A 320 -24.15 -17.33 -12.07
N ARG A 321 -24.66 -17.00 -10.88
CA ARG A 321 -26.08 -16.68 -10.67
C ARG A 321 -26.37 -15.18 -10.73
N HIS A 322 -25.43 -14.37 -10.26
CA HIS A 322 -25.67 -12.93 -10.05
C HIS A 322 -24.74 -12.04 -10.86
N HIS A 323 -23.84 -12.60 -11.68
CA HIS A 323 -22.88 -11.84 -12.50
C HIS A 323 -22.06 -10.82 -11.70
N ILE A 324 -21.78 -11.14 -10.43
CA ILE A 324 -20.91 -10.34 -9.56
C ILE A 324 -19.53 -10.98 -9.55
N TYR A 325 -18.54 -10.21 -9.94
CA TYR A 325 -17.16 -10.66 -10.11
C TYR A 325 -16.29 -10.13 -8.98
N CYS A 326 -15.77 -11.02 -8.15
CA CYS A 326 -14.77 -10.72 -7.12
C CYS A 326 -13.66 -11.78 -7.18
N THR A 327 -12.60 -11.61 -6.40
CA THR A 327 -11.51 -12.60 -6.38
C THR A 327 -11.93 -13.87 -5.65
N LEU A 328 -11.38 -15.02 -6.03
CA LEU A 328 -11.80 -16.34 -5.50
C LEU A 328 -11.55 -16.52 -4.00
N ASP A 329 -10.78 -15.65 -3.39
CA ASP A 329 -10.55 -15.54 -1.94
C ASP A 329 -11.62 -14.72 -1.20
N GLY A 330 -12.65 -14.26 -1.90
CA GLY A 330 -13.75 -13.48 -1.31
C GLY A 330 -13.46 -11.99 -1.14
N ARG A 331 -12.39 -11.44 -1.74
CA ARG A 331 -12.12 -10.00 -1.68
C ARG A 331 -13.00 -9.22 -2.64
N ILE A 332 -13.75 -8.27 -2.11
CA ILE A 332 -14.66 -7.38 -2.86
C ILE A 332 -14.05 -5.97 -2.91
N SER A 333 -14.10 -5.32 -4.07
CA SER A 333 -13.71 -3.91 -4.20
C SER A 333 -14.84 -2.99 -3.73
N MET A 334 -14.68 -2.39 -2.55
CA MET A 334 -15.65 -1.44 -2.00
C MET A 334 -15.71 -0.12 -2.78
N ALA A 335 -14.67 0.19 -3.55
CA ALA A 335 -14.68 1.34 -4.47
C ALA A 335 -15.73 1.20 -5.58
N GLY A 336 -16.07 -0.04 -5.96
CA GLY A 336 -17.12 -0.35 -6.95
C GLY A 336 -18.53 -0.45 -6.34
N VAL A 337 -18.65 -0.50 -5.02
CA VAL A 337 -19.95 -0.51 -4.33
C VAL A 337 -20.51 0.93 -4.28
N THR A 338 -21.78 1.07 -4.59
CA THR A 338 -22.49 2.35 -4.66
C THR A 338 -23.86 2.21 -4.03
N THR A 339 -24.51 3.32 -3.70
CA THR A 339 -25.91 3.35 -3.23
C THR A 339 -26.90 2.72 -4.22
N LYS A 340 -26.52 2.57 -5.50
CA LYS A 340 -27.36 1.96 -6.54
C LYS A 340 -27.26 0.44 -6.58
N ASN A 341 -26.10 -0.14 -6.18
CA ASN A 341 -25.86 -1.57 -6.31
C ASN A 341 -25.64 -2.30 -4.97
N VAL A 342 -25.49 -1.59 -3.85
CA VAL A 342 -25.19 -2.18 -2.53
C VAL A 342 -26.27 -3.19 -2.10
N LYS A 343 -27.55 -2.86 -2.32
CA LYS A 343 -28.65 -3.79 -2.01
C LYS A 343 -28.58 -5.05 -2.86
N TYR A 344 -28.35 -4.91 -4.17
CA TYR A 344 -28.20 -6.06 -5.06
C TYR A 344 -27.05 -6.97 -4.65
N ILE A 345 -25.94 -6.38 -4.24
CA ILE A 345 -24.78 -7.14 -3.74
C ILE A 345 -25.13 -7.89 -2.45
N ALA A 346 -25.82 -7.22 -1.52
CA ALA A 346 -26.26 -7.85 -0.27
C ALA A 346 -27.25 -9.01 -0.50
N ASP A 347 -28.28 -8.80 -1.34
CA ASP A 347 -29.23 -9.84 -1.70
C ASP A 347 -28.53 -11.05 -2.34
N SER A 348 -27.55 -10.80 -3.20
CA SER A 348 -26.79 -11.84 -3.88
C SER A 348 -25.87 -12.62 -2.92
N ILE A 349 -25.20 -11.92 -1.99
CA ILE A 349 -24.40 -12.57 -0.95
C ILE A 349 -25.31 -13.43 -0.07
N HIS A 350 -26.44 -12.92 0.35
CA HIS A 350 -27.40 -13.68 1.15
C HIS A 350 -27.87 -14.94 0.43
N ASP A 351 -28.19 -14.86 -0.86
CA ASP A 351 -28.64 -16.01 -1.65
C ASP A 351 -27.61 -17.14 -1.71
N VAL A 352 -26.33 -16.83 -1.84
CA VAL A 352 -25.25 -17.85 -1.95
C VAL A 352 -24.73 -18.32 -0.60
N THR A 353 -25.14 -17.70 0.51
CA THR A 353 -24.67 -18.01 1.87
C THR A 353 -25.73 -18.61 2.77
N LYS A 354 -26.94 -18.90 2.23
CA LYS A 354 -28.04 -19.58 2.92
C LYS A 354 -27.67 -20.99 3.34
#